data_2108484b248d119350e734338280c12a
#
_entry.id   2108484b248d119350e734338280c12a
#
_cell.length_a   1.000
_cell.length_b   1.000
_cell.length_c   1.000
_cell.angle_alpha   90.00
_cell.angle_beta   90.00
_cell.angle_gamma   90.00
#
_symmetry.space_group_name_H-M   'P 1'
#
loop_
_entity.id
_entity.type
_entity.pdbx_description
1 polymer ?
#
loop_
_entity_poly.entity_id
_entity_poly.type
_entity_poly.pdbx_seq_one_letter_code
_entity_poly.pdbx_strand_id
1 'polypeptide(L)'
;MTDREALGCWEVLDRECVADASPYLKLHREKVRLEDGRVIDDFFTLEEPDFAVVFALTYRGEAVAIWHYKHGPGRINLGLPAGYVK
;
A
#
# COMPACT_ATOMS: atom_id res chain seq x y z
N MET A 1 10.40 20.56 7.51
CA MET A 1 9.37 19.99 6.62
C MET A 1 9.88 20.04 5.20
N THR A 2 9.79 18.92 4.49
CA THR A 2 10.28 18.84 3.11
C THR A 2 9.29 19.55 2.17
N ASP A 3 9.81 20.47 1.35
CA ASP A 3 9.02 21.10 0.31
C ASP A 3 8.68 20.08 -0.76
N ARG A 4 7.42 20.03 -1.18
CA ARG A 4 6.96 19.12 -2.23
C ARG A 4 7.75 19.29 -3.54
N GLU A 5 8.14 20.51 -3.88
CA GLU A 5 8.90 20.79 -5.09
C GLU A 5 10.34 20.27 -5.04
N ALA A 6 10.86 20.01 -3.83
CA ALA A 6 12.19 19.43 -3.65
C ALA A 6 12.20 17.90 -3.80
N LEU A 7 11.02 17.28 -3.89
CA LEU A 7 10.90 15.83 -4.06
C LEU A 7 10.87 15.48 -5.55
N GLY A 8 11.71 14.54 -5.96
CA GLY A 8 11.70 13.99 -7.30
C GLY A 8 10.96 12.67 -7.36
N CYS A 9 10.40 12.37 -8.51
CA CYS A 9 9.81 11.05 -8.77
C CYS A 9 10.91 10.08 -9.18
N TRP A 10 10.70 8.81 -8.84
CA TRP A 10 11.56 7.75 -9.33
C TRP A 10 11.13 7.38 -10.75
N GLU A 11 12.09 6.94 -11.54
CA GLU A 11 11.85 6.51 -12.91
C GLU A 11 11.82 4.99 -12.97
N VAL A 12 10.74 4.44 -13.55
CA VAL A 12 10.67 2.99 -13.80
C VAL A 12 11.40 2.69 -15.09
N LEU A 13 12.51 1.96 -14.99
CA LEU A 13 13.34 1.60 -16.14
C LEU A 13 12.89 0.30 -16.79
N ASP A 14 12.38 -0.63 -15.98
CA ASP A 14 11.87 -1.91 -16.44
C ASP A 14 10.88 -2.45 -15.42
N ARG A 15 9.95 -3.27 -15.89
CA ARG A 15 8.91 -3.85 -15.04
C ARG A 15 8.49 -5.21 -15.61
N GLU A 16 8.46 -6.22 -14.74
CA GLU A 16 7.92 -7.53 -15.11
C GLU A 16 6.88 -7.98 -14.10
N CYS A 17 5.85 -8.67 -14.58
CA CYS A 17 4.88 -9.32 -13.69
C CYS A 17 5.45 -10.66 -13.25
N VAL A 18 5.76 -10.78 -11.98
CA VAL A 18 6.32 -11.99 -11.38
C VAL A 18 5.24 -13.00 -11.05
N ALA A 19 4.10 -12.51 -10.58
CA ALA A 19 2.96 -13.35 -10.23
C ALA A 19 1.65 -12.59 -10.49
N ASP A 20 0.71 -13.28 -11.12
CA ASP A 20 -0.61 -12.74 -11.42
C ASP A 20 -1.67 -13.58 -10.70
N ALA A 21 -2.26 -13.02 -9.66
CA ALA A 21 -3.34 -13.61 -8.89
C ALA A 21 -4.63 -12.81 -9.09
N SER A 22 -4.90 -12.41 -10.35
CA SER A 22 -6.08 -11.63 -10.68
C SER A 22 -7.39 -12.35 -10.31
N PRO A 23 -8.41 -11.65 -9.87
CA PRO A 23 -8.52 -10.19 -9.73
C PRO A 23 -8.00 -9.65 -8.40
N TYR A 24 -7.33 -10.47 -7.58
CA TYR A 24 -6.97 -10.11 -6.21
C TYR A 24 -5.72 -9.25 -6.12
N LEU A 25 -4.66 -9.66 -6.82
CA LEU A 25 -3.43 -8.88 -6.83
C LEU A 25 -2.52 -9.33 -7.98
N LYS A 26 -1.56 -8.46 -8.31
CA LYS A 26 -0.41 -8.79 -9.15
C LYS A 26 0.85 -8.33 -8.44
N LEU A 27 1.89 -9.16 -8.51
CA LEU A 27 3.21 -8.82 -7.98
C LEU A 27 4.12 -8.47 -9.15
N HIS A 28 4.71 -7.28 -9.08
CA HIS A 28 5.67 -6.81 -10.09
C HIS A 28 7.04 -6.64 -9.47
N ARG A 29 8.05 -6.93 -10.27
CA ARG A 29 9.43 -6.57 -9.97
C ARG A 29 9.83 -5.43 -10.88
N GLU A 30 10.36 -4.36 -10.29
CA GLU A 30 10.71 -3.16 -11.03
C GLU A 30 12.19 -2.86 -10.90
N LYS A 31 12.77 -2.35 -11.98
CA LYS A 31 14.05 -1.68 -11.96
C LYS A 31 13.77 -0.19 -11.96
N VAL A 32 14.22 0.51 -10.93
CA VAL A 32 13.90 1.92 -10.73
C VAL A 32 15.16 2.73 -10.55
N ARG A 33 15.15 3.95 -11.07
CA ARG A 33 16.18 4.95 -10.81
C ARG A 33 15.64 5.95 -9.80
N LEU A 34 16.38 6.14 -8.72
CA LEU A 34 16.04 7.11 -7.69
C LEU A 34 16.42 8.51 -8.15
N GLU A 35 15.92 9.52 -7.43
CA GLU A 35 16.19 10.91 -7.74
C GLU A 35 17.66 11.30 -7.65
N ASP A 36 18.47 10.56 -6.85
CA ASP A 36 19.90 10.76 -6.72
C ASP A 36 20.73 10.00 -7.77
N GLY A 37 20.06 9.30 -8.68
CA GLY A 37 20.68 8.55 -9.77
C GLY A 37 20.97 7.09 -9.45
N ARG A 38 20.81 6.64 -8.19
CA ARG A 38 20.98 5.23 -7.84
C ARG A 38 19.92 4.38 -8.51
N VAL A 39 20.29 3.16 -8.85
CA VAL A 39 19.39 2.19 -9.49
C VAL A 39 19.17 1.01 -8.54
N ILE A 40 17.90 0.67 -8.34
CA ILE A 40 17.48 -0.53 -7.63
C ILE A 40 16.83 -1.45 -8.66
N ASP A 41 17.27 -2.70 -8.77
CA ASP A 41 16.78 -3.62 -9.79
C ASP A 41 15.84 -4.71 -9.24
N ASP A 42 15.56 -4.68 -7.96
CA ASP A 42 14.70 -5.64 -7.27
C ASP A 42 13.65 -4.97 -6.38
N PHE A 43 13.05 -3.91 -6.87
CA PHE A 43 11.98 -3.24 -6.15
C PHE A 43 10.64 -3.90 -6.49
N PHE A 44 9.97 -4.43 -5.47
CA PHE A 44 8.70 -5.14 -5.66
C PHE A 44 7.52 -4.24 -5.35
N THR A 45 6.54 -4.26 -6.25
CA THR A 45 5.28 -3.52 -6.07
C THR A 45 4.11 -4.49 -6.16
N LEU A 46 3.05 -4.18 -5.43
CA LEU A 46 1.78 -4.90 -5.52
C LEU A 46 0.74 -4.02 -6.21
N GLU A 47 0.09 -4.60 -7.20
CA GLU A 47 -1.09 -4.00 -7.83
C GLU A 47 -2.31 -4.74 -7.27
N GLU A 48 -3.18 -4.02 -6.58
CA GLU A 48 -4.37 -4.58 -5.97
C GLU A 48 -5.54 -3.59 -6.06
N PRO A 49 -6.80 -4.05 -5.88
CA PRO A 49 -7.93 -3.14 -5.87
C PRO A 49 -7.79 -2.08 -4.78
N ASP A 50 -8.36 -0.91 -5.05
CA ASP A 50 -8.36 0.17 -4.08
C ASP A 50 -9.12 -0.23 -2.83
N PHE A 51 -8.64 0.25 -1.69
CA PHE A 51 -9.32 0.06 -0.41
C PHE A 51 -9.44 1.38 0.32
N ALA A 52 -10.37 1.43 1.26
CA ALA A 52 -10.59 2.59 2.10
C ALA A 52 -10.49 2.20 3.57
N VAL A 53 -9.88 3.07 4.36
CA VAL A 53 -9.82 2.95 5.81
C VAL A 53 -10.58 4.14 6.39
N VAL A 54 -11.44 3.89 7.36
CA VAL A 54 -12.26 4.93 7.97
C VAL A 54 -11.73 5.22 9.36
N PHE A 55 -11.40 6.50 9.59
CA PHE A 55 -11.12 6.99 10.93
C PHE A 55 -12.33 7.79 11.40
N ALA A 56 -13.17 7.14 12.20
CA ALA A 56 -14.41 7.71 12.68
C ALA A 56 -14.29 8.10 14.15
N LEU A 57 -14.74 9.30 14.47
CA LEU A 57 -14.80 9.79 15.84
C LEU A 57 -16.25 9.95 16.28
N THR A 58 -16.54 9.56 17.51
CA THR A 58 -17.82 9.87 18.16
C THR A 58 -17.83 11.34 18.57
N TYR A 59 -19.00 11.89 18.87
CA TYR A 59 -19.09 13.25 19.36
C TYR A 59 -18.34 13.46 20.69
N ARG A 60 -17.97 12.39 21.38
CA ARG A 60 -17.14 12.45 22.59
C ARG A 60 -15.65 12.42 22.30
N GLY A 61 -15.26 12.34 21.01
CA GLY A 61 -13.85 12.26 20.61
C GLY A 61 -13.25 10.87 20.71
N GLU A 62 -14.07 9.81 20.80
CA GLU A 62 -13.61 8.44 20.86
C GLU A 62 -13.51 7.88 19.44
N ALA A 63 -12.40 7.20 19.14
CA ALA A 63 -12.22 6.54 17.86
C ALA A 63 -12.97 5.21 17.79
N VAL A 64 -13.60 4.96 16.64
CA VAL A 64 -14.28 3.69 16.38
C VAL A 64 -13.26 2.68 15.91
N ALA A 65 -13.14 1.56 16.61
CA ALA A 65 -12.26 0.46 16.25
C ALA A 65 -13.02 -0.86 16.35
N ILE A 66 -12.58 -1.84 15.57
CA ILE A 66 -13.22 -3.15 15.54
C ILE A 66 -12.21 -4.26 15.81
N TRP A 67 -12.67 -5.31 16.49
CA TRP A 67 -11.92 -6.53 16.61
C TRP A 67 -12.21 -7.40 15.39
N HIS A 68 -11.19 -7.91 14.74
CA HIS A 68 -11.37 -8.77 13.59
C HIS A 68 -10.24 -9.79 13.46
N TYR A 69 -10.58 -10.93 12.85
CA TYR A 69 -9.59 -11.94 12.53
C TYR A 69 -8.85 -11.54 11.24
N LYS A 70 -7.52 -11.54 11.30
CA LYS A 70 -6.65 -11.34 10.14
C LYS A 70 -5.97 -12.65 9.81
N HIS A 71 -6.30 -13.22 8.66
CA HIS A 71 -5.80 -14.54 8.30
C HIS A 71 -4.31 -14.51 7.92
N GLY A 72 -3.82 -13.46 7.30
CA GLY A 72 -2.40 -13.34 6.97
C GLY A 72 -1.49 -13.55 8.18
N PRO A 73 -1.58 -12.69 9.21
CA PRO A 73 -0.83 -12.90 10.46
C PRO A 73 -1.41 -14.00 11.34
N GLY A 74 -2.61 -14.52 11.05
CA GLY A 74 -3.22 -15.62 11.79
C GLY A 74 -3.71 -15.25 13.19
N ARG A 75 -4.18 -14.03 13.40
CA ARG A 75 -4.56 -13.56 14.71
C ARG A 75 -5.70 -12.53 14.67
N ILE A 76 -6.33 -12.35 15.84
CA ILE A 76 -7.31 -11.29 16.02
C ILE A 76 -6.60 -9.99 16.37
N ASN A 77 -6.93 -8.94 15.62
CA ASN A 77 -6.38 -7.60 15.81
C ASN A 77 -7.48 -6.58 16.03
N LEU A 78 -7.13 -5.53 16.76
CA LEU A 78 -7.96 -4.34 16.85
C LEU A 78 -7.53 -3.38 15.72
N GLY A 79 -8.47 -2.92 14.93
CA GLY A 79 -8.16 -2.03 13.81
C GLY A 79 -9.30 -1.11 13.47
N LEU A 80 -9.03 -0.19 12.55
CA LEU A 80 -10.02 0.71 12.01
C LEU A 80 -10.87 -0.01 10.96
N PRO A 81 -12.16 0.40 10.79
CA PRO A 81 -12.97 -0.15 9.70
C PRO A 81 -12.33 0.10 8.34
N ALA A 82 -12.26 -0.92 7.52
CA ALA A 82 -11.65 -0.85 6.20
C ALA A 82 -12.29 -1.85 5.26
N GLY A 83 -12.20 -1.59 3.96
CA GLY A 83 -12.70 -2.49 2.93
C GLY A 83 -12.31 -2.05 1.55
N TYR A 84 -12.45 -2.94 0.59
CA TYR A 84 -12.18 -2.62 -0.80
C TYR A 84 -13.27 -1.71 -1.36
N VAL A 85 -12.84 -0.76 -2.18
CA VAL A 85 -13.73 0.13 -2.92
C VAL A 85 -14.19 -0.60 -4.19
N LYS A 86 -15.51 -0.64 -4.39
CA LYS A 86 -16.11 -1.28 -5.57
C LYS A 86 -16.49 -0.25 -6.61
#